data_735a41aaa02e7869abdf3b7b1b938745
#
_entry.id   735a41aaa02e7869abdf3b7b1b938745
#
_cell.length_a   1.000
_cell.length_b   1.000
_cell.length_c   1.000
_cell.angle_alpha   90.00
_cell.angle_beta   90.00
_cell.angle_gamma   90.00
#
_symmetry.space_group_name_H-M   'P 1'
#
loop_
_entity.id
_entity.type
_entity.pdbx_description
1 polymer ?
#
loop_
_entity_poly.entity_id
_entity_poly.type
_entity_poly.pdbx_seq_one_letter_code
_entity_poly.pdbx_strand_id
1 'polypeptide(L)'
;MGRHFAGIGRDANISKQNLQHFMTCSPWSGAAVCRAVQEELKGTVGMARGGVLVIDESADEKAGDGSAGAGRQYNGRLGKVEMSQVAVLLSYVNLTVPQGLWSWIDGELFLPETWFEADQAVRRQRLGLPKDLTFATKVELAWKLIQRAQDQGIPFEMVAMDCLYGRSGWLRGQMRQAGIVYMAEVPADTHVYLTRPELGIPPRRSNRGRAPARVKVLAGEAMTVASLGQQAAGQEIRVRATDRGELRDRFAACRVWTVHAGQATEEWLVLRHEANGHTTYALSNAPVTTDLTQLAWWKCQRYFIERSNQDAKSEFGWDELQAQKYRAWEHHLALTVLASWFVAQTNYEWAQSYPRDPELLAHWKTEVLPALSVANFRELLRAVMPLKRLSVTEATDLVIEHLTNRTRSRQSRLKKQRLIKEGAYGAT
;
A
#
# COMPACT_ATOMS: atom_id res chain seq x y z
N MET A 1 21.39 -2.58 -4.79
CA MET A 1 21.94 -1.20 -4.79
C MET A 1 23.11 -1.01 -5.74
N GLY A 2 24.16 -1.85 -5.72
CA GLY A 2 25.33 -1.64 -6.57
C GLY A 2 25.07 -1.52 -8.07
N ARG A 3 24.10 -2.25 -8.63
CA ARG A 3 23.81 -2.25 -10.08
C ARG A 3 23.01 -1.03 -10.51
N HIS A 4 22.00 -0.66 -9.73
CA HIS A 4 21.11 0.45 -10.03
C HIS A 4 21.86 1.78 -9.98
N PHE A 5 22.61 2.01 -8.91
CA PHE A 5 23.41 3.23 -8.78
C PHE A 5 24.55 3.34 -9.79
N ALA A 6 25.15 2.23 -10.23
CA ALA A 6 26.15 2.27 -11.28
C ALA A 6 25.57 2.67 -12.65
N GLY A 7 24.32 2.30 -12.95
CA GLY A 7 23.59 2.76 -14.13
C GLY A 7 23.28 4.26 -14.06
N ILE A 8 22.51 4.68 -13.04
CA ILE A 8 22.12 6.08 -12.84
C ILE A 8 23.32 7.01 -12.74
N GLY A 9 24.38 6.60 -12.01
CA GLY A 9 25.59 7.40 -11.85
C GLY A 9 26.32 7.68 -13.16
N ARG A 10 26.31 6.73 -14.10
CA ARG A 10 26.90 6.92 -15.42
C ARG A 10 26.09 7.84 -16.31
N ASP A 11 24.77 7.65 -16.32
CA ASP A 11 23.86 8.44 -17.15
C ASP A 11 23.85 9.92 -16.70
N ALA A 12 23.93 10.15 -15.39
CA ALA A 12 24.01 11.48 -14.80
C ALA A 12 25.45 12.01 -14.60
N ASN A 13 26.48 11.27 -14.99
CA ASN A 13 27.89 11.56 -14.70
C ASN A 13 28.18 11.76 -13.19
N ILE A 14 27.48 11.02 -12.34
CA ILE A 14 27.58 11.08 -10.88
C ILE A 14 28.22 9.79 -10.35
N SER A 15 29.11 9.91 -9.38
CA SER A 15 29.76 8.73 -8.81
C SER A 15 28.74 7.87 -8.00
N LYS A 16 28.94 6.56 -8.02
CA LYS A 16 28.17 5.60 -7.21
C LYS A 16 28.17 5.95 -5.71
N GLN A 17 29.31 6.46 -5.21
CA GLN A 17 29.46 6.89 -3.81
C GLN A 17 28.55 8.09 -3.50
N ASN A 18 28.48 9.07 -4.42
CA ASN A 18 27.61 10.23 -4.27
C ASN A 18 26.13 9.84 -4.22
N LEU A 19 25.70 8.90 -5.08
CA LEU A 19 24.34 8.38 -5.04
C LEU A 19 24.06 7.59 -3.75
N GLN A 20 25.01 6.80 -3.29
CA GLN A 20 24.87 6.12 -1.99
C GLN A 20 24.80 7.12 -0.84
N HIS A 21 25.65 8.16 -0.84
CA HIS A 21 25.60 9.24 0.14
C HIS A 21 24.25 9.98 0.10
N PHE A 22 23.78 10.32 -1.09
CA PHE A 22 22.47 10.95 -1.29
C PHE A 22 21.34 10.16 -0.63
N MET A 23 21.33 8.85 -0.80
CA MET A 23 20.32 7.97 -0.22
C MET A 23 20.45 7.75 1.29
N THR A 24 21.68 7.70 1.82
CA THR A 24 21.90 7.21 3.19
C THR A 24 22.31 8.28 4.20
N CYS A 25 22.89 9.38 3.74
CA CYS A 25 23.52 10.38 4.60
C CYS A 25 23.02 11.82 4.36
N SER A 26 22.62 12.16 3.14
CA SER A 26 22.15 13.52 2.82
C SER A 26 20.97 13.95 3.70
N PRO A 27 20.90 15.22 4.12
CA PRO A 27 19.94 15.66 5.14
C PRO A 27 18.57 16.06 4.56
N TRP A 28 18.28 15.79 3.29
CA TRP A 28 16.95 16.09 2.75
C TRP A 28 15.86 15.24 3.39
N SER A 29 14.63 15.75 3.41
CA SER A 29 13.50 15.12 4.08
C SER A 29 12.64 14.36 3.09
N GLY A 30 12.53 13.03 3.26
CA GLY A 30 11.59 12.20 2.49
C GLY A 30 10.14 12.64 2.70
N ALA A 31 9.78 12.97 3.95
CA ALA A 31 8.44 13.48 4.26
C ALA A 31 8.12 14.82 3.56
N ALA A 32 9.13 15.69 3.33
CA ALA A 32 8.92 16.93 2.60
C ALA A 32 8.63 16.66 1.11
N VAL A 33 9.27 15.65 0.51
CA VAL A 33 9.01 15.23 -0.87
C VAL A 33 7.60 14.66 -1.00
N CYS A 34 7.17 13.77 -0.08
CA CYS A 34 5.80 13.26 -0.08
C CYS A 34 4.77 14.39 0.05
N ARG A 35 5.02 15.37 0.94
CA ARG A 35 4.16 16.55 1.05
C ARG A 35 4.11 17.37 -0.24
N ALA A 36 5.24 17.58 -0.92
CA ALA A 36 5.26 18.30 -2.19
C ALA A 36 4.41 17.58 -3.26
N VAL A 37 4.50 16.25 -3.36
CA VAL A 37 3.64 15.44 -4.23
C VAL A 37 2.16 15.62 -3.86
N GLN A 38 1.83 15.62 -2.58
CA GLN A 38 0.45 15.80 -2.12
C GLN A 38 -0.09 17.21 -2.40
N GLU A 39 0.76 18.24 -2.29
CA GLU A 39 0.37 19.63 -2.67
C GLU A 39 0.13 19.73 -4.18
N GLU A 40 0.98 19.10 -4.99
CA GLU A 40 0.80 19.08 -6.44
C GLU A 40 -0.48 18.33 -6.84
N LEU A 41 -0.77 17.19 -6.20
CA LEU A 41 -2.02 16.46 -6.38
C LEU A 41 -3.23 17.35 -6.10
N LYS A 42 -3.24 18.10 -4.99
CA LYS A 42 -4.34 19.03 -4.66
C LYS A 42 -4.51 20.13 -5.70
N GLY A 43 -3.42 20.62 -6.24
CA GLY A 43 -3.41 21.67 -7.27
C GLY A 43 -3.80 21.17 -8.66
N THR A 44 -3.81 19.86 -8.89
CA THR A 44 -4.10 19.29 -10.21
C THR A 44 -5.61 19.35 -10.51
N VAL A 45 -5.95 20.00 -11.61
CA VAL A 45 -7.35 20.10 -12.08
C VAL A 45 -7.91 18.70 -12.31
N GLY A 46 -9.12 18.43 -11.85
CA GLY A 46 -9.77 17.11 -11.95
C GLY A 46 -9.57 16.23 -10.71
N MET A 47 -8.63 16.54 -9.81
CA MET A 47 -8.45 15.77 -8.56
C MET A 47 -9.41 16.20 -7.44
N ALA A 48 -10.15 17.30 -7.60
CA ALA A 48 -11.05 17.84 -6.57
C ALA A 48 -12.24 16.94 -6.22
N ARG A 49 -12.56 15.95 -7.04
CA ARG A 49 -13.68 15.00 -6.84
C ARG A 49 -13.28 13.60 -7.28
N GLY A 50 -13.99 12.58 -6.76
CA GLY A 50 -13.81 11.18 -7.17
C GLY A 50 -12.55 10.53 -6.64
N GLY A 51 -11.77 11.21 -5.80
CA GLY A 51 -10.59 10.65 -5.17
C GLY A 51 -10.94 9.59 -4.13
N VAL A 52 -10.16 8.53 -4.09
CA VAL A 52 -10.26 7.45 -3.11
C VAL A 52 -8.88 7.21 -2.52
N LEU A 53 -8.78 7.16 -1.20
CA LEU A 53 -7.58 6.67 -0.54
C LEU A 53 -7.65 5.15 -0.39
N VAL A 54 -6.54 4.46 -0.64
CA VAL A 54 -6.45 3.02 -0.45
C VAL A 54 -5.26 2.69 0.43
N ILE A 55 -5.51 1.93 1.49
CA ILE A 55 -4.48 1.45 2.43
C ILE A 55 -4.19 -0.03 2.17
N ASP A 56 -2.90 -0.35 2.13
CA ASP A 56 -2.41 -1.73 2.05
C ASP A 56 -0.97 -1.80 2.57
N GLU A 57 -0.43 -2.99 2.68
CA GLU A 57 0.97 -3.20 2.99
C GLU A 57 1.77 -3.75 1.80
N SER A 58 3.05 -3.43 1.78
CA SER A 58 4.00 -4.05 0.87
C SER A 58 5.17 -4.62 1.66
N ALA A 59 5.37 -5.93 1.53
CA ALA A 59 6.51 -6.62 2.11
C ALA A 59 7.62 -6.81 1.07
N ASP A 60 8.86 -6.54 1.51
CA ASP A 60 10.07 -6.78 0.74
C ASP A 60 10.97 -7.78 1.49
N GLU A 61 11.34 -8.87 0.80
CA GLU A 61 12.17 -9.93 1.36
C GLU A 61 13.60 -9.45 1.61
N LYS A 62 14.16 -9.75 2.77
CA LYS A 62 15.51 -9.38 3.15
C LYS A 62 16.37 -10.62 3.41
N ALA A 63 17.62 -10.59 2.95
CA ALA A 63 18.55 -11.68 3.16
C ALA A 63 18.98 -11.88 4.64
N GLY A 64 18.63 -10.93 5.51
CA GLY A 64 18.96 -10.96 6.94
C GLY A 64 18.31 -9.79 7.68
N ASP A 65 18.59 -9.69 8.96
CA ASP A 65 17.99 -8.73 9.88
C ASP A 65 18.69 -7.36 9.93
N GLY A 66 19.73 -7.13 9.14
CA GLY A 66 20.57 -5.93 9.21
C GLY A 66 19.91 -4.61 8.83
N SER A 67 18.72 -4.61 8.20
CA SER A 67 18.02 -3.41 7.78
C SER A 67 17.02 -2.93 8.83
N ALA A 68 16.76 -1.62 8.89
CA ALA A 68 15.74 -1.05 9.77
C ALA A 68 14.37 -1.69 9.48
N GLY A 69 13.67 -2.14 10.53
CA GLY A 69 12.36 -2.81 10.43
C GLY A 69 12.39 -4.25 9.89
N ALA A 70 13.56 -4.80 9.54
CA ALA A 70 13.65 -6.18 9.11
C ALA A 70 13.37 -7.14 10.26
N GLY A 71 12.50 -8.11 10.05
CA GLY A 71 12.11 -9.11 11.02
C GLY A 71 11.35 -10.27 10.36
N ARG A 72 11.14 -11.35 11.12
CA ARG A 72 10.30 -12.46 10.65
C ARG A 72 8.84 -12.03 10.70
N GLN A 73 8.28 -11.77 9.53
CA GLN A 73 6.94 -11.25 9.35
C GLN A 73 6.22 -12.01 8.24
N TYR A 74 4.89 -12.02 8.29
CA TYR A 74 4.10 -12.58 7.19
C TYR A 74 4.32 -11.73 5.93
N ASN A 75 4.71 -12.40 4.85
CA ASN A 75 4.89 -11.79 3.54
C ASN A 75 3.78 -12.30 2.63
N GLY A 76 2.79 -11.44 2.34
CA GLY A 76 1.62 -11.78 1.55
C GLY A 76 1.97 -12.29 0.14
N ARG A 77 3.05 -11.77 -0.48
CA ARG A 77 3.53 -12.24 -1.79
C ARG A 77 4.01 -13.69 -1.76
N LEU A 78 4.60 -14.12 -0.63
CA LEU A 78 5.16 -15.46 -0.47
C LEU A 78 4.18 -16.42 0.22
N GLY A 79 3.10 -15.91 0.80
CA GLY A 79 2.14 -16.70 1.56
C GLY A 79 2.69 -17.32 2.85
N LYS A 80 3.83 -16.84 3.36
CA LYS A 80 4.53 -17.40 4.53
C LYS A 80 5.22 -16.33 5.38
N VAL A 81 5.60 -16.73 6.60
CA VAL A 81 6.45 -15.90 7.47
C VAL A 81 7.90 -16.01 7.01
N GLU A 82 8.47 -14.88 6.59
CA GLU A 82 9.84 -14.79 6.11
C GLU A 82 10.52 -13.51 6.64
N MET A 83 11.86 -13.46 6.57
CA MET A 83 12.61 -12.25 6.89
C MET A 83 12.24 -11.14 5.91
N SER A 84 11.47 -10.17 6.35
CA SER A 84 10.91 -9.13 5.51
C SER A 84 10.96 -7.76 6.17
N GLN A 85 11.00 -6.71 5.35
CA GLN A 85 10.75 -5.33 5.73
C GLN A 85 9.36 -4.97 5.19
N VAL A 86 8.48 -4.47 6.04
CA VAL A 86 7.08 -4.20 5.68
C VAL A 86 6.79 -2.71 5.77
N ALA A 87 6.18 -2.17 4.74
CA ALA A 87 5.65 -0.81 4.72
C ALA A 87 4.12 -0.84 4.72
N VAL A 88 3.49 0.05 5.49
CA VAL A 88 2.09 0.42 5.32
C VAL A 88 2.05 1.60 4.35
N LEU A 89 1.28 1.49 3.29
CA LEU A 89 1.28 2.41 2.16
C LEU A 89 -0.09 3.04 1.96
N LEU A 90 -0.09 4.29 1.57
CA LEU A 90 -1.27 5.05 1.19
C LEU A 90 -1.21 5.39 -0.30
N SER A 91 -2.18 4.91 -1.06
CA SER A 91 -2.38 5.28 -2.46
C SER A 91 -3.55 6.23 -2.61
N TYR A 92 -3.44 7.15 -3.56
CA TYR A 92 -4.54 7.93 -4.10
C TYR A 92 -4.97 7.33 -5.43
N VAL A 93 -6.27 7.15 -5.59
CA VAL A 93 -6.88 6.59 -6.81
C VAL A 93 -8.00 7.53 -7.25
N ASN A 94 -8.04 7.88 -8.53
CA ASN A 94 -9.15 8.62 -9.11
C ASN A 94 -9.49 8.07 -10.50
N LEU A 95 -10.59 7.34 -10.61
CA LEU A 95 -11.05 6.75 -11.87
C LEU A 95 -12.09 7.61 -12.60
N THR A 96 -12.42 8.77 -12.06
CA THR A 96 -13.34 9.72 -12.72
C THR A 96 -12.64 10.54 -13.79
N VAL A 97 -11.30 10.59 -13.74
CA VAL A 97 -10.48 11.28 -14.76
C VAL A 97 -10.18 10.35 -15.95
N PRO A 98 -9.88 10.92 -17.15
CA PRO A 98 -9.53 10.14 -18.32
C PRO A 98 -8.42 9.12 -18.03
N GLN A 99 -8.60 7.88 -18.47
CA GLN A 99 -7.69 6.73 -18.26
C GLN A 99 -7.53 6.30 -16.80
N GLY A 100 -8.12 7.01 -15.82
CA GLY A 100 -7.91 6.80 -14.39
C GLY A 100 -6.50 7.24 -13.94
N LEU A 101 -6.38 7.53 -12.67
CA LEU A 101 -5.11 7.89 -12.03
C LEU A 101 -4.95 7.09 -10.74
N TRP A 102 -3.77 6.54 -10.51
CA TRP A 102 -3.39 5.94 -9.24
C TRP A 102 -1.92 6.17 -8.97
N SER A 103 -1.60 6.47 -7.71
CA SER A 103 -0.23 6.71 -7.26
C SER A 103 -0.10 6.45 -5.76
N TRP A 104 1.06 5.98 -5.33
CA TRP A 104 1.42 6.11 -3.93
C TRP A 104 1.59 7.59 -3.60
N ILE A 105 1.12 8.01 -2.43
CA ILE A 105 1.26 9.38 -1.94
C ILE A 105 1.95 9.46 -0.58
N ASP A 106 2.01 8.35 0.17
CA ASP A 106 2.62 8.30 1.49
C ASP A 106 2.87 6.87 1.95
N GLY A 107 3.62 6.71 3.06
CA GLY A 107 3.85 5.41 3.69
C GLY A 107 4.60 5.49 5.01
N GLU A 108 4.54 4.42 5.79
CA GLU A 108 5.23 4.26 7.06
C GLU A 108 5.92 2.90 7.14
N LEU A 109 7.14 2.87 7.66
CA LEU A 109 7.82 1.62 7.93
C LEU A 109 7.20 0.95 9.16
N PHE A 110 6.75 -0.28 9.02
CA PHE A 110 6.34 -1.08 10.16
C PHE A 110 7.57 -1.68 10.86
N LEU A 111 7.70 -1.41 12.15
CA LEU A 111 8.70 -2.03 13.01
C LEU A 111 8.01 -3.04 13.93
N PRO A 112 8.36 -4.33 13.86
CA PRO A 112 7.86 -5.31 14.82
C PRO A 112 8.11 -4.89 16.28
N GLU A 113 7.22 -5.29 17.18
CA GLU A 113 7.30 -4.93 18.62
C GLU A 113 8.66 -5.27 19.23
N THR A 114 9.27 -6.38 18.81
CA THR A 114 10.61 -6.80 19.24
C THR A 114 11.70 -5.75 18.97
N TRP A 115 11.52 -4.84 18.04
CA TRP A 115 12.46 -3.74 17.81
C TRP A 115 12.51 -2.73 18.97
N PHE A 116 11.49 -2.72 19.83
CA PHE A 116 11.38 -1.77 20.96
C PHE A 116 11.85 -2.36 22.30
N GLU A 117 12.29 -3.61 22.31
CA GLU A 117 12.94 -4.24 23.48
C GLU A 117 14.25 -3.52 23.83
N ALA A 118 14.63 -3.58 25.10
CA ALA A 118 15.76 -2.82 25.64
C ALA A 118 17.10 -3.18 24.97
N ASP A 119 17.31 -4.45 24.66
CA ASP A 119 18.51 -4.97 23.97
C ASP A 119 18.66 -4.46 22.53
N GLN A 120 17.58 -4.00 21.92
CA GLN A 120 17.58 -3.44 20.56
C GLN A 120 17.95 -1.94 20.51
N ALA A 121 18.16 -1.28 21.65
CA ALA A 121 18.43 0.16 21.68
C ALA A 121 19.68 0.56 20.88
N VAL A 122 20.79 -0.18 21.01
CA VAL A 122 22.03 0.05 20.28
C VAL A 122 21.81 -0.15 18.78
N ARG A 123 21.06 -1.17 18.40
CA ARG A 123 20.72 -1.46 17.00
C ARG A 123 19.88 -0.33 16.39
N ARG A 124 18.85 0.16 17.08
CA ARG A 124 18.04 1.31 16.65
C ARG A 124 18.91 2.54 16.41
N GLN A 125 19.78 2.87 17.35
CA GLN A 125 20.70 4.01 17.24
C GLN A 125 21.64 3.86 16.03
N ARG A 126 22.26 2.69 15.86
CA ARG A 126 23.16 2.42 14.72
C ARG A 126 22.45 2.58 13.36
N LEU A 127 21.20 2.18 13.27
CA LEU A 127 20.41 2.27 12.05
C LEU A 127 19.74 3.64 11.85
N GLY A 128 19.89 4.54 12.83
CA GLY A 128 19.38 5.92 12.74
C GLY A 128 17.87 6.04 12.89
N LEU A 129 17.23 5.15 13.67
CA LEU A 129 15.82 5.30 14.01
C LEU A 129 15.64 6.51 14.94
N PRO A 130 14.55 7.28 14.78
CA PRO A 130 14.22 8.37 15.72
C PRO A 130 14.13 7.86 17.16
N LYS A 131 14.64 8.65 18.12
CA LYS A 131 14.68 8.25 19.54
C LYS A 131 13.30 8.21 20.20
N ASP A 132 12.41 9.03 19.74
CA ASP A 132 11.02 9.20 20.19
C ASP A 132 10.03 8.24 19.50
N LEU A 133 10.53 7.40 18.58
CA LEU A 133 9.69 6.43 17.88
C LEU A 133 9.22 5.35 18.86
N THR A 134 7.91 5.18 18.95
CA THR A 134 7.24 4.16 19.74
C THR A 134 6.63 3.07 18.85
N PHE A 135 6.39 1.91 19.44
CA PHE A 135 5.70 0.83 18.73
C PHE A 135 4.31 1.28 18.29
N ALA A 136 3.99 0.97 17.04
CA ALA A 136 2.65 1.13 16.47
C ALA A 136 2.31 -0.10 15.63
N THR A 137 1.09 -0.59 15.77
CA THR A 137 0.57 -1.66 14.93
C THR A 137 0.36 -1.16 13.49
N LYS A 138 0.29 -2.06 12.52
CA LYS A 138 -0.03 -1.67 11.12
C LYS A 138 -1.34 -0.89 11.01
N VAL A 139 -2.32 -1.23 11.83
CA VAL A 139 -3.63 -0.55 11.89
C VAL A 139 -3.50 0.90 12.41
N GLU A 140 -2.65 1.13 13.40
CA GLU A 140 -2.37 2.48 13.91
C GLU A 140 -1.55 3.30 12.92
N LEU A 141 -0.61 2.67 12.21
CA LEU A 141 0.12 3.33 11.12
C LEU A 141 -0.82 3.71 9.96
N ALA A 142 -1.77 2.83 9.61
CA ALA A 142 -2.79 3.15 8.62
C ALA A 142 -3.63 4.36 9.03
N TRP A 143 -4.07 4.40 10.30
CA TRP A 143 -4.80 5.55 10.82
C TRP A 143 -3.98 6.84 10.77
N LYS A 144 -2.72 6.80 11.16
CA LYS A 144 -1.78 7.93 11.08
C LYS A 144 -1.66 8.47 9.64
N LEU A 145 -1.56 7.58 8.65
CA LEU A 145 -1.50 7.96 7.24
C LEU A 145 -2.80 8.63 6.77
N ILE A 146 -3.95 8.08 7.13
CA ILE A 146 -5.26 8.62 6.77
C ILE A 146 -5.47 10.00 7.41
N GLN A 147 -5.16 10.15 8.70
CA GLN A 147 -5.23 11.45 9.39
C GLN A 147 -4.34 12.49 8.71
N ARG A 148 -3.10 12.12 8.41
CA ARG A 148 -2.14 13.01 7.75
C ARG A 148 -2.66 13.48 6.38
N ALA A 149 -3.28 12.59 5.60
CA ALA A 149 -3.89 12.96 4.32
C ALA A 149 -5.08 13.92 4.52
N GLN A 150 -5.93 13.68 5.53
CA GLN A 150 -7.05 14.55 5.87
C GLN A 150 -6.56 15.94 6.33
N ASP A 151 -5.58 15.97 7.24
CA ASP A 151 -5.01 17.24 7.78
C ASP A 151 -4.33 18.08 6.69
N GLN A 152 -3.77 17.41 5.69
CA GLN A 152 -3.16 18.07 4.52
C GLN A 152 -4.19 18.48 3.46
N GLY A 153 -5.47 18.16 3.67
CA GLY A 153 -6.55 18.54 2.77
C GLY A 153 -6.52 17.80 1.43
N ILE A 154 -6.01 16.57 1.39
CA ILE A 154 -6.10 15.71 0.19
C ILE A 154 -7.59 15.49 -0.13
N PRO A 155 -8.04 15.77 -1.37
CA PRO A 155 -9.45 15.58 -1.73
C PRO A 155 -9.74 14.09 -1.96
N PHE A 156 -10.54 13.50 -1.08
CA PHE A 156 -11.00 12.11 -1.23
C PHE A 156 -12.43 11.94 -0.70
N GLU A 157 -13.16 11.00 -1.27
CA GLU A 157 -14.55 10.71 -0.91
C GLU A 157 -14.65 9.55 0.08
N MET A 158 -13.72 8.60 0.03
CA MET A 158 -13.71 7.45 0.93
C MET A 158 -12.32 6.80 1.05
N VAL A 159 -12.17 5.91 2.04
CA VAL A 159 -10.98 5.08 2.24
C VAL A 159 -11.34 3.61 2.00
N ALA A 160 -10.65 2.95 1.07
CA ALA A 160 -10.74 1.52 0.85
C ALA A 160 -9.61 0.78 1.56
N MET A 161 -9.88 -0.40 2.10
CA MET A 161 -8.90 -1.20 2.82
C MET A 161 -9.23 -2.70 2.74
N ASP A 162 -8.21 -3.53 2.90
CA ASP A 162 -8.32 -4.99 2.90
C ASP A 162 -8.82 -5.55 4.23
N CYS A 163 -8.91 -6.89 4.32
CA CYS A 163 -9.36 -7.59 5.52
C CYS A 163 -8.47 -7.39 6.75
N LEU A 164 -7.17 -7.08 6.59
CA LEU A 164 -6.29 -6.82 7.73
C LEU A 164 -6.76 -5.59 8.50
N TYR A 165 -7.01 -4.51 7.76
CA TYR A 165 -7.47 -3.23 8.31
C TYR A 165 -8.99 -3.23 8.54
N GLY A 166 -9.74 -3.80 7.62
CA GLY A 166 -11.19 -3.78 7.61
C GLY A 166 -11.83 -4.52 8.79
N ARG A 167 -11.21 -5.61 9.28
CA ARG A 167 -11.68 -6.30 10.50
C ARG A 167 -11.54 -5.46 11.77
N SER A 168 -10.70 -4.41 11.76
CA SER A 168 -10.48 -3.57 12.93
C SER A 168 -11.68 -2.64 13.18
N GLY A 169 -12.53 -3.01 14.14
CA GLY A 169 -13.63 -2.14 14.58
C GLY A 169 -13.13 -0.81 15.19
N TRP A 170 -11.91 -0.80 15.73
CA TRP A 170 -11.27 0.42 16.21
C TRP A 170 -10.99 1.38 15.03
N LEU A 171 -10.35 0.92 13.95
CA LEU A 171 -10.04 1.77 12.80
C LEU A 171 -11.30 2.32 12.13
N ARG A 172 -12.31 1.46 11.91
CA ARG A 172 -13.61 1.89 11.40
C ARG A 172 -14.28 2.92 12.32
N GLY A 173 -14.11 2.75 13.65
CA GLY A 173 -14.57 3.70 14.66
C GLY A 173 -13.89 5.06 14.55
N GLN A 174 -12.56 5.09 14.40
CA GLN A 174 -11.80 6.34 14.23
C GLN A 174 -12.23 7.09 12.98
N MET A 175 -12.31 6.41 11.83
CA MET A 175 -12.76 7.02 10.58
C MET A 175 -14.19 7.59 10.68
N ARG A 176 -15.10 6.86 11.34
CA ARG A 176 -16.47 7.36 11.56
C ARG A 176 -16.48 8.61 12.42
N GLN A 177 -15.70 8.65 13.49
CA GLN A 177 -15.58 9.84 14.36
C GLN A 177 -15.00 11.04 13.61
N ALA A 178 -14.09 10.80 12.66
CA ALA A 178 -13.51 11.84 11.80
C ALA A 178 -14.38 12.21 10.59
N GLY A 179 -15.58 11.64 10.46
CA GLY A 179 -16.47 11.89 9.32
C GLY A 179 -16.00 11.27 7.99
N ILE A 180 -15.08 10.31 8.04
CA ILE A 180 -14.51 9.67 6.86
C ILE A 180 -15.37 8.45 6.47
N VAL A 181 -15.78 8.41 5.21
CA VAL A 181 -16.43 7.22 4.63
C VAL A 181 -15.38 6.15 4.35
N TYR A 182 -15.73 4.89 4.59
CA TYR A 182 -14.85 3.76 4.28
C TYR A 182 -15.57 2.63 3.55
N MET A 183 -14.79 1.84 2.82
CA MET A 183 -15.14 0.54 2.27
C MET A 183 -14.11 -0.48 2.79
N ALA A 184 -14.47 -1.21 3.84
CA ALA A 184 -13.57 -2.05 4.62
C ALA A 184 -13.83 -3.53 4.30
N GLU A 185 -12.95 -4.20 3.57
CA GLU A 185 -13.09 -5.64 3.34
C GLU A 185 -12.99 -6.42 4.66
N VAL A 186 -13.82 -7.44 4.78
CA VAL A 186 -13.88 -8.28 5.97
C VAL A 186 -13.87 -9.76 5.61
N PRO A 187 -13.30 -10.62 6.48
CA PRO A 187 -13.30 -12.06 6.27
C PRO A 187 -14.74 -12.64 6.27
N ALA A 188 -14.90 -13.77 5.59
CA ALA A 188 -16.18 -14.46 5.43
C ALA A 188 -16.84 -14.90 6.75
N ASP A 189 -16.05 -15.12 7.79
CA ASP A 189 -16.47 -15.49 9.15
C ASP A 189 -16.83 -14.30 10.05
N THR A 190 -16.80 -13.07 9.51
CA THR A 190 -17.19 -11.86 10.26
C THR A 190 -18.65 -11.94 10.66
N HIS A 191 -18.91 -11.72 11.96
CA HIS A 191 -20.25 -11.76 12.53
C HIS A 191 -20.92 -10.39 12.47
N VAL A 192 -22.17 -10.38 12.04
CA VAL A 192 -23.04 -9.20 11.96
C VAL A 192 -24.44 -9.56 12.46
N TYR A 193 -25.27 -8.55 12.68
CA TYR A 193 -26.67 -8.72 13.11
C TYR A 193 -27.58 -7.98 12.13
N LEU A 194 -28.71 -8.59 11.75
CA LEU A 194 -29.72 -7.93 10.89
C LEU A 194 -30.56 -6.91 11.65
N THR A 195 -30.72 -7.11 12.94
CA THR A 195 -31.39 -6.17 13.85
C THR A 195 -30.42 -5.70 14.93
N ARG A 196 -30.64 -4.51 15.47
CA ARG A 196 -29.77 -3.97 16.52
C ARG A 196 -29.75 -4.92 17.72
N PRO A 197 -28.57 -5.47 18.08
CA PRO A 197 -28.46 -6.37 19.22
C PRO A 197 -28.60 -5.61 20.53
N GLU A 198 -29.15 -6.29 21.54
CA GLU A 198 -29.18 -5.76 22.89
C GLU A 198 -27.80 -5.87 23.55
N LEU A 199 -27.33 -4.74 24.07
CA LEU A 199 -26.02 -4.64 24.71
C LEU A 199 -26.17 -4.30 26.18
N GLY A 200 -25.37 -4.94 27.02
CA GLY A 200 -25.36 -4.65 28.44
C GLY A 200 -24.26 -5.40 29.19
N ILE A 201 -24.13 -5.12 30.47
CA ILE A 201 -23.26 -5.89 31.35
C ILE A 201 -24.03 -7.17 31.75
N PRO A 202 -23.47 -8.37 31.40
CA PRO A 202 -24.13 -9.62 31.75
C PRO A 202 -24.42 -9.74 33.26
N PRO A 203 -25.57 -10.28 33.66
CA PRO A 203 -25.84 -10.50 35.07
C PRO A 203 -24.82 -11.46 35.67
N ARG A 204 -24.52 -11.26 36.96
CA ARG A 204 -23.61 -12.15 37.69
C ARG A 204 -24.26 -13.53 37.83
N ARG A 205 -23.59 -14.56 37.29
CA ARG A 205 -24.11 -15.94 37.32
C ARG A 205 -23.88 -16.66 38.66
N SER A 206 -22.89 -16.21 39.46
CA SER A 206 -22.57 -16.79 40.75
C SER A 206 -21.87 -15.76 41.66
N ASN A 207 -21.88 -15.97 42.97
CA ASN A 207 -21.17 -15.13 43.92
C ASN A 207 -19.65 -15.38 43.95
N ARG A 208 -19.13 -16.29 43.10
CA ARG A 208 -17.69 -16.60 43.00
C ARG A 208 -17.09 -15.81 41.83
N GLY A 209 -15.87 -15.30 42.08
CA GLY A 209 -15.09 -14.56 41.07
C GLY A 209 -15.50 -13.09 40.92
N ARG A 210 -14.78 -12.37 40.01
CA ARG A 210 -15.02 -10.96 39.71
C ARG A 210 -16.34 -10.78 38.98
N ALA A 211 -17.14 -9.79 39.37
CA ALA A 211 -18.36 -9.42 38.62
C ALA A 211 -18.04 -8.99 37.18
N PRO A 212 -18.89 -9.30 36.20
CA PRO A 212 -18.74 -8.78 34.86
C PRO A 212 -18.77 -7.26 34.87
N ALA A 213 -17.81 -6.64 34.14
CA ALA A 213 -17.70 -5.18 34.06
C ALA A 213 -17.68 -4.67 32.61
N ARG A 214 -17.68 -5.59 31.62
CA ARG A 214 -17.64 -5.23 30.20
C ARG A 214 -19.00 -5.43 29.57
N VAL A 215 -19.41 -4.46 28.76
CA VAL A 215 -20.59 -4.58 27.90
C VAL A 215 -20.38 -5.71 26.88
N LYS A 216 -21.40 -6.55 26.76
CA LYS A 216 -21.46 -7.67 25.79
C LYS A 216 -22.82 -7.67 25.11
N VAL A 217 -22.95 -8.44 24.07
CA VAL A 217 -24.26 -8.77 23.48
C VAL A 217 -25.04 -9.65 24.46
N LEU A 218 -26.18 -9.19 24.89
CA LEU A 218 -27.11 -9.91 25.77
C LEU A 218 -28.15 -10.68 24.96
N ALA A 219 -28.67 -10.08 23.86
CA ALA A 219 -29.62 -10.69 22.94
C ALA A 219 -29.37 -10.21 21.51
N GLY A 220 -29.68 -11.06 20.53
CA GLY A 220 -29.51 -10.85 19.10
C GLY A 220 -28.92 -12.07 18.41
N GLU A 221 -29.38 -12.35 17.21
CA GLU A 221 -28.88 -13.46 16.39
C GLU A 221 -27.73 -13.00 15.54
N ALA A 222 -26.53 -13.53 15.83
CA ALA A 222 -25.33 -13.27 15.07
C ALA A 222 -25.28 -14.19 13.83
N MET A 223 -25.05 -13.61 12.67
CA MET A 223 -24.86 -14.33 11.41
C MET A 223 -23.50 -14.01 10.83
N THR A 224 -22.88 -14.96 10.12
CA THR A 224 -21.66 -14.66 9.36
C THR A 224 -22.03 -13.93 8.07
N VAL A 225 -21.14 -13.06 7.60
CA VAL A 225 -21.36 -12.39 6.30
C VAL A 225 -21.42 -13.39 5.16
N ALA A 226 -20.74 -14.56 5.30
CA ALA A 226 -20.82 -15.64 4.32
C ALA A 226 -22.22 -16.25 4.24
N SER A 227 -22.89 -16.50 5.38
CA SER A 227 -24.25 -17.04 5.38
C SER A 227 -25.26 -16.07 4.76
N LEU A 228 -25.09 -14.78 4.96
CA LEU A 228 -25.90 -13.75 4.30
C LEU A 228 -25.62 -13.70 2.79
N GLY A 229 -24.34 -13.86 2.39
CA GLY A 229 -23.94 -13.86 0.99
C GLY A 229 -24.54 -15.01 0.18
N GLN A 230 -24.75 -16.19 0.79
CA GLN A 230 -25.38 -17.33 0.13
C GLN A 230 -26.88 -17.09 -0.17
N GLN A 231 -27.53 -16.23 0.59
CA GLN A 231 -28.96 -15.91 0.45
C GLN A 231 -29.20 -14.69 -0.44
N ALA A 232 -28.20 -13.88 -0.70
CA ALA A 232 -28.33 -12.62 -1.40
C ALA A 232 -28.39 -12.81 -2.92
N ALA A 233 -29.52 -12.44 -3.52
CA ALA A 233 -29.63 -12.32 -4.98
C ALA A 233 -28.93 -11.03 -5.44
N GLY A 234 -27.71 -11.15 -6.00
CA GLY A 234 -26.98 -9.98 -6.48
C GLY A 234 -27.52 -9.45 -7.81
N GLN A 235 -27.44 -8.14 -8.00
CA GLN A 235 -27.67 -7.44 -9.27
C GLN A 235 -26.36 -7.35 -10.06
N GLU A 236 -26.40 -7.62 -11.38
CA GLU A 236 -25.25 -7.40 -12.25
C GLU A 236 -24.98 -5.89 -12.40
N ILE A 237 -23.78 -5.47 -12.13
CA ILE A 237 -23.34 -4.07 -12.26
C ILE A 237 -22.07 -4.01 -13.11
N ARG A 238 -22.07 -3.13 -14.10
CA ARG A 238 -20.88 -2.74 -14.84
C ARG A 238 -20.05 -1.80 -13.98
N VAL A 239 -18.84 -2.22 -13.60
CA VAL A 239 -17.96 -1.44 -12.74
C VAL A 239 -17.08 -0.48 -13.56
N ARG A 240 -16.40 -1.01 -14.59
CA ARG A 240 -15.48 -0.21 -15.43
C ARG A 240 -15.18 -0.92 -16.76
N ALA A 241 -14.68 -0.14 -17.72
CA ALA A 241 -14.00 -0.69 -18.88
C ALA A 241 -12.60 -1.23 -18.50
N THR A 242 -12.13 -2.23 -19.24
CA THR A 242 -10.79 -2.80 -19.16
C THR A 242 -10.24 -3.03 -20.56
N ASP A 243 -8.95 -3.27 -20.71
CA ASP A 243 -8.34 -3.56 -22.02
C ASP A 243 -8.91 -4.82 -22.70
N ARG A 244 -9.56 -5.69 -21.92
CA ARG A 244 -10.15 -6.97 -22.40
C ARG A 244 -11.67 -6.95 -22.46
N GLY A 245 -12.31 -5.78 -22.33
CA GLY A 245 -13.76 -5.62 -22.31
C GLY A 245 -14.24 -4.88 -21.06
N GLU A 246 -15.30 -5.32 -20.45
CA GLU A 246 -15.91 -4.68 -19.28
C GLU A 246 -15.80 -5.58 -18.06
N LEU A 247 -15.45 -4.98 -16.90
CA LEU A 247 -15.60 -5.63 -15.61
C LEU A 247 -17.06 -5.54 -15.19
N ARG A 248 -17.72 -6.70 -15.12
CA ARG A 248 -19.09 -6.86 -14.64
C ARG A 248 -19.10 -7.97 -13.60
N ASP A 249 -19.70 -7.70 -12.46
CA ASP A 249 -19.90 -8.67 -11.38
C ASP A 249 -21.28 -8.47 -10.78
N ARG A 250 -21.70 -9.43 -9.94
CA ARG A 250 -22.96 -9.33 -9.23
C ARG A 250 -22.74 -8.78 -7.84
N PHE A 251 -23.52 -7.77 -7.48
CA PHE A 251 -23.44 -7.09 -6.18
C PHE A 251 -24.78 -7.15 -5.44
N ALA A 252 -24.68 -7.26 -4.12
CA ALA A 252 -25.80 -7.07 -3.21
C ALA A 252 -25.34 -6.20 -2.04
N ALA A 253 -26.26 -5.47 -1.44
CA ALA A 253 -26.00 -4.74 -0.22
C ALA A 253 -27.21 -4.80 0.73
N CYS A 254 -26.95 -4.86 2.02
CA CYS A 254 -27.97 -4.77 3.06
C CYS A 254 -27.42 -4.01 4.27
N ARG A 255 -28.34 -3.50 5.10
CA ARG A 255 -27.97 -2.87 6.38
C ARG A 255 -27.77 -3.96 7.43
N VAL A 256 -26.67 -3.84 8.17
CA VAL A 256 -26.31 -4.76 9.26
C VAL A 256 -25.79 -3.99 10.45
N TRP A 257 -25.81 -4.62 11.60
CA TRP A 257 -25.21 -4.09 12.82
C TRP A 257 -23.93 -4.83 13.14
N THR A 258 -22.89 -4.10 13.50
CA THR A 258 -21.62 -4.63 14.04
C THR A 258 -21.47 -4.20 15.49
N VAL A 259 -20.75 -4.97 16.29
CA VAL A 259 -20.47 -4.64 17.69
C VAL A 259 -18.98 -4.55 17.92
N HIS A 260 -18.51 -3.41 18.39
CA HIS A 260 -17.13 -3.20 18.79
C HIS A 260 -17.05 -2.36 20.07
N ALA A 261 -16.19 -2.76 21.01
CA ALA A 261 -15.97 -2.06 22.28
C ALA A 261 -17.26 -1.73 23.07
N GLY A 262 -18.26 -2.62 23.00
CA GLY A 262 -19.55 -2.43 23.69
C GLY A 262 -20.50 -1.43 23.01
N GLN A 263 -20.27 -1.09 21.77
CA GLN A 263 -21.13 -0.23 20.95
C GLN A 263 -21.63 -0.98 19.72
N ALA A 264 -22.93 -0.89 19.46
CA ALA A 264 -23.53 -1.37 18.23
C ALA A 264 -23.58 -0.25 17.20
N THR A 265 -23.11 -0.55 15.99
CA THR A 265 -23.04 0.39 14.88
C THR A 265 -23.71 -0.19 13.67
N GLU A 266 -24.54 0.60 13.02
CA GLU A 266 -25.17 0.23 11.76
C GLU A 266 -24.24 0.57 10.59
N GLU A 267 -24.04 -0.41 9.69
CA GLU A 267 -23.17 -0.31 8.52
C GLU A 267 -23.87 -0.95 7.31
N TRP A 268 -23.42 -0.62 6.11
CA TRP A 268 -23.69 -1.41 4.93
C TRP A 268 -22.82 -2.67 4.95
N LEU A 269 -23.39 -3.82 4.67
CA LEU A 269 -22.69 -5.01 4.19
C LEU A 269 -22.81 -5.03 2.67
N VAL A 270 -21.69 -4.94 1.97
CA VAL A 270 -21.61 -4.97 0.50
C VAL A 270 -20.96 -6.29 0.08
N LEU A 271 -21.65 -7.03 -0.76
CA LEU A 271 -21.21 -8.31 -1.30
C LEU A 271 -20.87 -8.15 -2.78
N ARG A 272 -19.79 -8.81 -3.21
CA ARG A 272 -19.42 -8.95 -4.61
C ARG A 272 -19.22 -10.41 -4.93
N HIS A 273 -20.02 -10.91 -5.86
CA HIS A 273 -19.88 -12.24 -6.44
C HIS A 273 -19.13 -12.12 -7.76
N GLU A 274 -17.90 -12.60 -7.76
CA GLU A 274 -17.02 -12.55 -8.93
C GLU A 274 -17.36 -13.67 -9.92
N ALA A 275 -17.04 -13.47 -11.20
CA ALA A 275 -17.30 -14.45 -12.26
C ALA A 275 -16.64 -15.82 -12.02
N ASN A 276 -15.56 -15.87 -11.24
CA ASN A 276 -14.86 -17.10 -10.85
C ASN A 276 -15.56 -17.88 -9.71
N GLY A 277 -16.69 -17.37 -9.20
CA GLY A 277 -17.44 -17.96 -8.08
C GLY A 277 -16.95 -17.52 -6.69
N HIS A 278 -15.92 -16.69 -6.60
CA HIS A 278 -15.48 -16.14 -5.32
C HIS A 278 -16.41 -15.01 -4.86
N THR A 279 -16.70 -14.95 -3.55
CA THR A 279 -17.49 -13.88 -2.94
C THR A 279 -16.65 -13.11 -1.95
N THR A 280 -16.63 -11.80 -2.08
CA THR A 280 -15.96 -10.88 -1.16
C THR A 280 -16.97 -9.99 -0.44
N TYR A 281 -16.62 -9.61 0.78
CA TYR A 281 -17.48 -8.90 1.72
C TYR A 281 -16.81 -7.62 2.16
N ALA A 282 -17.57 -6.53 2.27
CA ALA A 282 -17.09 -5.28 2.85
C ALA A 282 -18.14 -4.63 3.73
N LEU A 283 -17.69 -3.95 4.78
CA LEU A 283 -18.49 -3.07 5.62
C LEU A 283 -18.25 -1.61 5.24
N SER A 284 -19.31 -0.79 5.26
CA SER A 284 -19.18 0.64 4.95
C SER A 284 -20.12 1.48 5.82
N ASN A 285 -19.65 2.65 6.25
CA ASN A 285 -20.45 3.67 6.91
C ASN A 285 -21.05 4.68 5.92
N ALA A 286 -21.08 4.36 4.64
CA ALA A 286 -21.69 5.19 3.63
C ALA A 286 -23.13 5.63 4.03
N PRO A 287 -23.58 6.83 3.63
CA PRO A 287 -24.96 7.28 3.87
C PRO A 287 -25.98 6.24 3.46
N VAL A 288 -27.10 6.19 4.16
CA VAL A 288 -28.21 5.23 3.87
C VAL A 288 -28.78 5.45 2.46
N THR A 289 -28.65 6.63 1.92
CA THR A 289 -29.10 7.03 0.57
C THR A 289 -28.15 6.60 -0.54
N THR A 290 -26.98 6.03 -0.22
CA THR A 290 -26.00 5.58 -1.21
C THR A 290 -26.56 4.38 -1.99
N ASP A 291 -26.63 4.49 -3.31
CA ASP A 291 -27.14 3.42 -4.14
C ASP A 291 -26.14 2.26 -4.31
N LEU A 292 -26.66 1.13 -4.79
CA LEU A 292 -25.87 -0.08 -4.95
C LEU A 292 -24.75 0.10 -6.00
N THR A 293 -24.96 0.90 -7.02
CA THR A 293 -23.96 1.18 -8.06
C THR A 293 -22.76 1.90 -7.49
N GLN A 294 -22.99 2.90 -6.65
CA GLN A 294 -21.93 3.64 -5.97
C GLN A 294 -21.16 2.75 -4.97
N LEU A 295 -21.89 1.93 -4.19
CA LEU A 295 -21.27 0.97 -3.27
C LEU A 295 -20.41 -0.06 -4.03
N ALA A 296 -20.90 -0.59 -5.14
CA ALA A 296 -20.17 -1.52 -5.99
C ALA A 296 -18.91 -0.86 -6.60
N TRP A 297 -19.05 0.37 -7.08
CA TRP A 297 -17.92 1.14 -7.62
C TRP A 297 -16.85 1.37 -6.55
N TRP A 298 -17.21 1.81 -5.36
CA TRP A 298 -16.27 2.00 -4.25
C TRP A 298 -15.58 0.70 -3.84
N LYS A 299 -16.32 -0.42 -3.75
CA LYS A 299 -15.74 -1.72 -3.39
C LYS A 299 -14.65 -2.17 -4.36
N CYS A 300 -14.73 -1.80 -5.62
CA CYS A 300 -13.77 -2.18 -6.64
C CYS A 300 -12.51 -1.30 -6.70
N GLN A 301 -12.45 -0.19 -5.93
CA GLN A 301 -11.31 0.72 -5.96
C GLN A 301 -10.06 0.13 -5.30
N ARG A 302 -10.20 -0.79 -4.35
CA ARG A 302 -9.07 -1.42 -3.65
C ARG A 302 -8.08 -2.09 -4.62
N TYR A 303 -8.54 -2.62 -5.73
CA TYR A 303 -7.68 -3.23 -6.76
C TYR A 303 -6.51 -2.33 -7.18
N PHE A 304 -6.67 -1.02 -7.15
CA PHE A 304 -5.65 -0.10 -7.68
C PHE A 304 -4.44 0.07 -6.76
N ILE A 305 -4.52 -0.27 -5.48
CA ILE A 305 -3.31 -0.34 -4.65
C ILE A 305 -2.45 -1.55 -4.99
N GLU A 306 -3.07 -2.68 -5.35
CA GLU A 306 -2.33 -3.85 -5.85
C GLU A 306 -1.59 -3.50 -7.15
N ARG A 307 -2.25 -2.71 -8.03
CA ARG A 307 -1.63 -2.19 -9.24
C ARG A 307 -0.49 -1.21 -8.92
N SER A 308 -0.70 -0.26 -8.01
CA SER A 308 0.35 0.66 -7.54
C SER A 308 1.54 -0.10 -6.94
N ASN A 309 1.28 -1.13 -6.13
CA ASN A 309 2.31 -1.98 -5.54
C ASN A 309 3.09 -2.76 -6.60
N GLN A 310 2.41 -3.25 -7.63
CA GLN A 310 3.05 -3.93 -8.77
C GLN A 310 3.93 -2.96 -9.54
N ASP A 311 3.43 -1.80 -9.93
CA ASP A 311 4.18 -0.79 -10.68
C ASP A 311 5.40 -0.30 -9.88
N ALA A 312 5.25 -0.10 -8.56
CA ALA A 312 6.36 0.29 -7.68
C ALA A 312 7.48 -0.76 -7.67
N LYS A 313 7.14 -2.04 -7.63
CA LYS A 313 8.15 -3.13 -7.63
C LYS A 313 8.75 -3.37 -9.00
N SER A 314 7.93 -3.45 -10.06
CA SER A 314 8.41 -3.82 -11.39
C SER A 314 9.10 -2.67 -12.12
N GLU A 315 8.64 -1.42 -11.92
CA GLU A 315 9.09 -0.29 -12.72
C GLU A 315 9.92 0.74 -11.93
N PHE A 316 9.63 0.94 -10.63
CA PHE A 316 10.32 1.94 -9.80
C PHE A 316 11.37 1.34 -8.86
N GLY A 317 11.55 0.00 -8.86
CA GLY A 317 12.60 -0.68 -8.09
C GLY A 317 12.38 -0.65 -6.58
N TRP A 318 11.13 -0.62 -6.12
CA TRP A 318 10.78 -0.62 -4.69
C TRP A 318 11.40 -1.79 -3.92
N ASP A 319 11.42 -2.99 -4.48
CA ASP A 319 11.99 -4.20 -3.88
C ASP A 319 13.51 -4.35 -4.06
N GLU A 320 14.18 -3.38 -4.69
CA GLU A 320 15.63 -3.38 -4.89
C GLU A 320 16.41 -2.70 -3.76
N LEU A 321 15.75 -2.14 -2.74
CA LEU A 321 16.42 -1.44 -1.64
C LEU A 321 17.27 -2.40 -0.81
N GLN A 322 18.60 -2.18 -0.81
CA GLN A 322 19.57 -2.94 -0.03
C GLN A 322 20.22 -2.11 1.10
N ALA A 323 19.85 -0.84 1.25
CA ALA A 323 20.37 0.00 2.32
C ALA A 323 19.77 -0.39 3.67
N GLN A 324 20.58 -0.30 4.72
CA GLN A 324 20.18 -0.74 6.05
C GLN A 324 19.56 0.36 6.89
N LYS A 325 19.99 1.62 6.72
CA LYS A 325 19.57 2.74 7.58
C LYS A 325 18.11 3.12 7.37
N TYR A 326 17.46 3.55 8.44
CA TYR A 326 16.10 4.06 8.44
C TYR A 326 15.93 5.23 7.45
N ARG A 327 16.84 6.23 7.48
CA ARG A 327 16.82 7.35 6.53
C ARG A 327 16.86 6.90 5.07
N ALA A 328 17.62 5.86 4.75
CA ALA A 328 17.68 5.38 3.37
C ALA A 328 16.35 4.75 2.93
N TRP A 329 15.61 4.16 3.85
CA TRP A 329 14.26 3.67 3.59
C TRP A 329 13.29 4.84 3.35
N GLU A 330 13.31 5.89 4.21
CA GLU A 330 12.48 7.09 4.02
C GLU A 330 12.76 7.78 2.68
N HIS A 331 14.04 7.90 2.29
CA HIS A 331 14.42 8.45 1.00
C HIS A 331 13.94 7.58 -0.17
N HIS A 332 14.03 6.27 -0.03
CA HIS A 332 13.57 5.35 -1.06
C HIS A 332 12.06 5.42 -1.25
N LEU A 333 11.30 5.44 -0.15
CA LEU A 333 9.86 5.68 -0.20
C LEU A 333 9.52 6.98 -0.93
N ALA A 334 10.16 8.08 -0.53
CA ALA A 334 9.89 9.39 -1.10
C ALA A 334 10.19 9.46 -2.60
N LEU A 335 11.29 8.87 -3.05
CA LEU A 335 11.62 8.79 -4.48
C LEU A 335 10.66 7.88 -5.25
N THR A 336 10.18 6.80 -4.65
CA THR A 336 9.18 5.93 -5.26
C THR A 336 7.84 6.64 -5.38
N VAL A 337 7.42 7.38 -4.34
CA VAL A 337 6.21 8.23 -4.36
C VAL A 337 6.33 9.29 -5.46
N LEU A 338 7.46 10.00 -5.54
CA LEU A 338 7.71 11.01 -6.57
C LEU A 338 7.67 10.42 -7.98
N ALA A 339 8.30 9.27 -8.20
CA ALA A 339 8.30 8.59 -9.49
C ALA A 339 6.89 8.11 -9.88
N SER A 340 6.15 7.55 -8.93
CA SER A 340 4.77 7.12 -9.12
C SER A 340 3.87 8.28 -9.52
N TRP A 341 3.97 9.40 -8.81
CA TRP A 341 3.21 10.62 -9.10
C TRP A 341 3.57 11.22 -10.46
N PHE A 342 4.87 11.35 -10.75
CA PHE A 342 5.35 11.88 -12.03
C PHE A 342 4.77 11.10 -13.22
N VAL A 343 4.76 9.78 -13.14
CA VAL A 343 4.16 8.94 -14.21
C VAL A 343 2.65 9.12 -14.26
N ALA A 344 1.98 9.12 -13.11
CA ALA A 344 0.52 9.28 -13.04
C ALA A 344 0.08 10.64 -13.60
N GLN A 345 0.76 11.71 -13.23
CA GLN A 345 0.50 13.06 -13.73
C GLN A 345 0.76 13.17 -15.24
N THR A 346 1.89 12.65 -15.71
CA THR A 346 2.20 12.65 -17.15
C THR A 346 1.15 11.90 -17.96
N ASN A 347 0.68 10.75 -17.45
CA ASN A 347 -0.40 10.01 -18.11
C ASN A 347 -1.71 10.80 -18.15
N TYR A 348 -2.02 11.51 -17.05
CA TYR A 348 -3.20 12.37 -16.98
C TYR A 348 -3.11 13.54 -17.98
N GLU A 349 -1.99 14.24 -18.04
CA GLU A 349 -1.74 15.34 -18.97
C GLU A 349 -1.74 14.87 -20.43
N TRP A 350 -1.12 13.72 -20.70
CA TRP A 350 -1.14 13.09 -22.02
C TRP A 350 -2.57 12.79 -22.48
N ALA A 351 -3.37 12.20 -21.59
CA ALA A 351 -4.77 11.87 -21.90
C ALA A 351 -5.64 13.10 -22.19
N GLN A 352 -5.29 14.25 -21.62
CA GLN A 352 -5.97 15.52 -21.91
C GLN A 352 -5.48 16.16 -23.21
N SER A 353 -4.18 16.11 -23.46
CA SER A 353 -3.55 16.74 -24.64
C SER A 353 -3.84 15.99 -25.92
N TYR A 354 -4.02 14.67 -25.83
CA TYR A 354 -4.23 13.78 -26.98
C TYR A 354 -5.52 12.94 -26.81
N PRO A 355 -6.69 13.56 -26.59
CA PRO A 355 -7.94 12.84 -26.65
C PRO A 355 -8.19 12.51 -28.12
N ARG A 356 -8.31 11.25 -28.48
CA ARG A 356 -8.70 10.78 -29.84
C ARG A 356 -8.47 11.84 -30.93
N ASP A 357 -7.27 11.93 -31.45
CA ASP A 357 -6.98 12.76 -32.61
C ASP A 357 -7.26 11.95 -33.89
N PRO A 358 -8.29 12.28 -34.67
CA PRO A 358 -8.62 11.55 -35.91
C PRO A 358 -7.49 11.56 -36.94
N GLU A 359 -6.66 12.60 -36.99
CA GLU A 359 -5.52 12.68 -37.92
C GLU A 359 -4.39 11.71 -37.50
N LEU A 360 -4.05 11.65 -36.19
CA LEU A 360 -3.11 10.67 -35.67
C LEU A 360 -3.62 9.24 -35.83
N LEU A 361 -4.93 9.02 -35.61
CA LEU A 361 -5.56 7.72 -35.80
C LEU A 361 -5.52 7.29 -37.27
N ALA A 362 -5.80 8.22 -38.21
CA ALA A 362 -5.75 7.95 -39.66
C ALA A 362 -4.31 7.63 -40.10
N HIS A 363 -3.31 8.36 -39.62
CA HIS A 363 -1.90 8.14 -39.94
C HIS A 363 -1.40 6.77 -39.49
N TRP A 364 -1.69 6.38 -38.24
CA TRP A 364 -1.22 5.14 -37.64
C TRP A 364 -2.15 3.94 -37.88
N LYS A 365 -3.26 4.12 -38.60
CA LYS A 365 -4.26 3.07 -38.86
C LYS A 365 -4.75 2.36 -37.60
N THR A 366 -4.89 3.10 -36.52
CA THR A 366 -5.26 2.61 -35.17
C THR A 366 -6.50 3.35 -34.71
N GLU A 367 -7.59 2.64 -34.40
CA GLU A 367 -8.85 3.26 -33.97
C GLU A 367 -8.72 4.00 -32.63
N VAL A 368 -7.85 3.52 -31.74
CA VAL A 368 -7.61 4.11 -30.43
C VAL A 368 -6.12 3.97 -30.07
N LEU A 369 -5.46 5.08 -29.74
CA LEU A 369 -4.14 5.00 -29.13
C LEU A 369 -4.25 4.38 -27.73
N PRO A 370 -3.46 3.35 -27.42
CA PRO A 370 -3.50 2.75 -26.09
C PRO A 370 -3.06 3.76 -25.02
N ALA A 371 -3.60 3.60 -23.82
CA ALA A 371 -3.15 4.37 -22.65
C ALA A 371 -1.65 4.15 -22.41
N LEU A 372 -0.94 5.20 -21.99
CA LEU A 372 0.44 5.07 -21.56
C LEU A 372 0.48 4.18 -20.30
N SER A 373 1.04 2.98 -20.41
CA SER A 373 1.36 2.18 -19.22
C SER A 373 2.66 2.67 -18.60
N VAL A 374 2.88 2.37 -17.31
CA VAL A 374 4.14 2.69 -16.62
C VAL A 374 5.34 2.08 -17.34
N ALA A 375 5.21 0.86 -17.86
CA ALA A 375 6.25 0.22 -18.65
C ALA A 375 6.54 0.97 -19.96
N ASN A 376 5.51 1.37 -20.71
CA ASN A 376 5.67 2.16 -21.93
C ASN A 376 6.31 3.53 -21.63
N PHE A 377 5.93 4.15 -20.52
CA PHE A 377 6.53 5.41 -20.08
C PHE A 377 8.04 5.27 -19.83
N ARG A 378 8.45 4.19 -19.17
CA ARG A 378 9.88 3.89 -18.98
C ARG A 378 10.62 3.72 -20.30
N GLU A 379 10.03 3.05 -21.29
CA GLU A 379 10.64 2.91 -22.62
C GLU A 379 10.73 4.27 -23.34
N LEU A 380 9.71 5.12 -23.23
CA LEU A 380 9.74 6.47 -23.79
C LEU A 380 10.84 7.33 -23.14
N LEU A 381 10.98 7.29 -21.80
CA LEU A 381 12.08 7.98 -21.11
C LEU A 381 13.44 7.52 -21.61
N ARG A 382 13.64 6.22 -21.81
CA ARG A 382 14.88 5.68 -22.37
C ARG A 382 15.14 6.16 -23.79
N ALA A 383 14.10 6.34 -24.59
CA ALA A 383 14.22 6.81 -25.97
C ALA A 383 14.54 8.31 -26.07
N VAL A 384 14.00 9.14 -25.17
CA VAL A 384 14.18 10.61 -25.20
C VAL A 384 15.34 11.10 -24.36
N MET A 385 15.72 10.38 -23.31
CA MET A 385 16.89 10.73 -22.51
C MET A 385 18.18 10.34 -23.25
N PRO A 386 19.17 11.25 -23.38
CA PRO A 386 20.44 10.95 -24.00
C PRO A 386 21.25 10.00 -23.12
N LEU A 387 21.01 8.70 -23.27
CA LEU A 387 21.81 7.68 -22.58
C LEU A 387 23.18 7.60 -23.21
N LYS A 388 24.24 7.70 -22.40
CA LYS A 388 25.61 7.48 -22.87
C LYS A 388 25.73 6.05 -23.41
N ARG A 389 26.03 5.89 -24.69
CA ARG A 389 26.39 4.57 -25.25
C ARG A 389 27.72 4.17 -24.69
N LEU A 390 27.79 3.01 -24.06
CA LEU A 390 29.05 2.44 -23.59
C LEU A 390 29.83 1.89 -24.77
N SER A 391 31.15 2.12 -24.81
CA SER A 391 32.04 1.33 -25.64
C SER A 391 32.07 -0.13 -25.17
N VAL A 392 32.52 -1.03 -26.03
CA VAL A 392 32.67 -2.46 -25.68
C VAL A 392 33.54 -2.63 -24.43
N THR A 393 34.63 -1.87 -24.33
CA THR A 393 35.55 -1.88 -23.18
C THR A 393 34.83 -1.46 -21.89
N GLU A 394 34.12 -0.31 -21.89
CA GLU A 394 33.39 0.18 -20.73
C GLU A 394 32.27 -0.83 -20.30
N ALA A 395 31.61 -1.46 -21.28
CA ALA A 395 30.59 -2.49 -20.99
C ALA A 395 31.22 -3.74 -20.36
N THR A 396 32.38 -4.18 -20.88
CA THR A 396 33.16 -5.32 -20.36
C THR A 396 33.65 -5.04 -18.94
N ASP A 397 34.24 -3.88 -18.69
CA ASP A 397 34.70 -3.47 -17.35
C ASP A 397 33.56 -3.48 -16.35
N LEU A 398 32.40 -3.03 -16.76
CA LEU A 398 31.20 -3.07 -15.95
C LEU A 398 30.76 -4.47 -15.55
N VAL A 399 30.80 -5.40 -16.52
CA VAL A 399 30.47 -6.81 -16.25
C VAL A 399 31.46 -7.41 -15.27
N ILE A 400 32.77 -7.12 -15.49
CA ILE A 400 33.84 -7.59 -14.62
C ILE A 400 33.68 -7.01 -13.20
N GLU A 401 33.46 -5.72 -13.08
CA GLU A 401 33.20 -5.07 -11.78
C GLU A 401 31.99 -5.74 -11.06
N HIS A 402 30.93 -5.97 -11.81
CA HIS A 402 29.74 -6.62 -11.28
C HIS A 402 30.02 -8.03 -10.76
N LEU A 403 30.70 -8.86 -11.54
CA LEU A 403 31.05 -10.24 -11.15
C LEU A 403 32.02 -10.24 -9.95
N THR A 404 32.96 -9.31 -9.93
CA THR A 404 33.92 -9.13 -8.83
C THR A 404 33.19 -8.76 -7.53
N ASN A 405 32.27 -7.81 -7.57
CA ASN A 405 31.48 -7.39 -6.42
C ASN A 405 30.57 -8.52 -5.91
N ARG A 406 29.99 -9.31 -6.80
CA ARG A 406 29.20 -10.49 -6.46
C ARG A 406 30.06 -11.56 -5.76
N THR A 407 31.28 -11.79 -6.23
CA THR A 407 32.22 -12.73 -5.64
C THR A 407 32.66 -12.26 -4.25
N ARG A 408 33.02 -10.97 -4.10
CA ARG A 408 33.37 -10.37 -2.79
C ARG A 408 32.22 -10.49 -1.78
N SER A 409 30.99 -10.21 -2.20
CA SER A 409 29.79 -10.35 -1.36
C SER A 409 29.55 -11.80 -0.94
N ARG A 410 29.81 -12.77 -1.83
CA ARG A 410 29.73 -14.20 -1.50
C ARG A 410 30.80 -14.60 -0.49
N GLN A 411 32.03 -14.19 -0.69
CA GLN A 411 33.15 -14.47 0.23
C GLN A 411 32.93 -13.85 1.61
N SER A 412 32.45 -12.63 1.68
CA SER A 412 32.09 -11.97 2.94
C SER A 412 31.01 -12.75 3.71
N ARG A 413 29.97 -13.24 3.01
CA ARG A 413 28.92 -14.07 3.64
C ARG A 413 29.47 -15.41 4.14
N LEU A 414 30.31 -16.06 3.37
CA LEU A 414 30.95 -17.33 3.79
C LEU A 414 31.86 -17.13 4.99
N LYS A 415 32.64 -16.02 5.02
CA LYS A 415 33.46 -15.65 6.17
C LYS A 415 32.59 -15.40 7.41
N LYS A 416 31.50 -14.66 7.28
CA LYS A 416 30.53 -14.42 8.38
C LYS A 416 29.94 -15.73 8.89
N GLN A 417 29.54 -16.65 8.00
CA GLN A 417 28.99 -17.96 8.39
C GLN A 417 30.02 -18.83 9.12
N ARG A 418 31.28 -18.78 8.71
CA ARG A 418 32.37 -19.45 9.44
C ARG A 418 32.57 -18.90 10.83
N LEU A 419 32.65 -17.55 10.97
CA LEU A 419 32.79 -16.89 12.29
C LEU A 419 31.61 -17.18 13.22
N ILE A 420 30.39 -17.27 12.69
CA ILE A 420 29.19 -17.67 13.48
C ILE A 420 29.33 -19.13 13.95
N LYS A 421 29.78 -20.06 13.07
CA LYS A 421 29.96 -21.48 13.43
C LYS A 421 31.10 -21.66 14.45
N GLU A 422 32.11 -20.83 14.40
CA GLU A 422 33.27 -20.87 15.32
C GLU A 422 33.03 -20.10 16.63
N GLY A 423 31.81 -19.57 16.87
CA GLY A 423 31.45 -18.82 18.08
C GLY A 423 32.14 -17.45 18.21
N ALA A 424 32.88 -17.02 17.19
CA ALA A 424 33.66 -15.77 17.21
C ALA A 424 32.83 -14.53 16.78
N TYR A 425 31.55 -14.71 16.44
CA TYR A 425 30.66 -13.61 15.99
C TYR A 425 29.62 -13.36 17.07
N GLY A 426 29.85 -12.32 17.88
CA GLY A 426 28.92 -11.91 18.94
C GLY A 426 29.61 -11.43 20.22
N ALA A 427 30.92 -11.36 20.26
CA ALA A 427 31.71 -10.96 21.45
C ALA A 427 32.31 -9.53 21.32
N THR A 428 31.76 -8.67 20.46
CA THR A 428 32.15 -7.25 20.39
C THR A 428 30.92 -6.35 20.25
#